data_95994f4ae13ec4f76d6c6a16ccb8419a
#
_entry.id   95994f4ae13ec4f76d6c6a16ccb8419a
#
_cell.length_a   1.000
_cell.length_b   1.000
_cell.length_c   1.000
_cell.angle_alpha   90.00
_cell.angle_beta   90.00
_cell.angle_gamma   90.00
#
_symmetry.space_group_name_H-M   'P 1'
#
loop_
_entity.id
_entity.type
_entity.pdbx_description
1 polymer ?
#
loop_
_entity_poly.entity_id
_entity_poly.type
_entity_poly.pdbx_seq_one_letter_code
_entity_poly.pdbx_strand_id
1 'polypeptide(L)'
;MAMNPHATGKTRVVVVDDSALVRSLLTEIINSQTDMQCVGAAADPLVAREMIRELNPDVITLDIEMPRMDGIDFLDKLMRLRPMPVVMVSTLTERGADVTLRALELGAIDFVAKPRIGVADGLRLLADDITAKVRIAAKAQVRRAASQTTGANAAPSGARPPVAALGRLSTEKIIFIGASTGGTEATKEVLMALPPDAPAVMITQHMPPGFTRTYAARLDALCRIRVNEASDGERVLPGHAYLAPGGQHLSVERSGANYIARVRDGEPVNRHKPSVEVLFLSAARVVGPNALGVMLTGMGADGAKAMRAMRDAGSWNAAQDEASCVVFGMPKEAIAAGAAHEVLTLSAIAPRLLEQLRSTAGLSTNRL
;
A
#
# COMPACT_ATOMS: atom_id res chain seq x y z
N MET A 1 40.96 5.55 -13.45
CA MET A 1 39.77 6.41 -13.46
C MET A 1 38.57 5.53 -13.79
N ALA A 2 37.81 5.10 -12.81
CA ALA A 2 36.58 4.34 -13.06
C ALA A 2 35.51 5.31 -13.57
N MET A 3 35.03 5.09 -14.78
CA MET A 3 33.92 5.84 -15.36
C MET A 3 32.69 5.68 -14.47
N ASN A 4 32.10 6.80 -14.07
CA ASN A 4 30.87 6.84 -13.29
C ASN A 4 29.73 6.25 -14.15
N PRO A 5 29.09 5.11 -13.80
CA PRO A 5 28.11 4.44 -14.65
C PRO A 5 26.78 5.20 -14.80
N HIS A 6 26.61 6.33 -14.12
CA HIS A 6 25.40 7.16 -14.17
C HIS A 6 25.42 8.29 -15.22
N ALA A 7 26.30 8.18 -16.25
CA ALA A 7 26.49 9.25 -17.24
C ALA A 7 25.31 9.49 -18.21
N THR A 8 24.26 8.67 -18.22
CA THR A 8 23.12 8.84 -19.17
C THR A 8 21.87 9.46 -18.60
N GLY A 9 21.78 9.69 -17.30
CA GLY A 9 20.59 10.25 -16.62
C GLY A 9 19.33 9.37 -16.70
N LYS A 10 19.42 8.17 -17.30
CA LYS A 10 18.29 7.23 -17.43
C LYS A 10 18.29 6.20 -16.32
N THR A 11 17.10 5.86 -15.82
CA THR A 11 16.88 4.75 -14.89
C THR A 11 17.26 3.42 -15.55
N ARG A 12 18.18 2.68 -14.95
CA ARG A 12 18.72 1.40 -15.46
C ARG A 12 17.93 0.24 -14.88
N VAL A 13 17.27 -0.53 -15.74
CA VAL A 13 16.37 -1.62 -15.33
C VAL A 13 16.92 -2.96 -15.76
N VAL A 14 16.88 -3.96 -14.89
CA VAL A 14 17.05 -5.38 -15.24
C VAL A 14 15.72 -6.08 -15.15
N VAL A 15 15.35 -6.78 -16.22
CA VAL A 15 14.11 -7.58 -16.30
C VAL A 15 14.44 -9.04 -15.98
N VAL A 16 13.71 -9.64 -15.03
CA VAL A 16 13.87 -11.04 -14.61
C VAL A 16 12.55 -11.77 -14.73
N ASP A 17 12.43 -12.69 -15.68
CA ASP A 17 11.21 -13.46 -15.96
C ASP A 17 11.58 -14.71 -16.77
N ASP A 18 10.98 -15.87 -16.55
CA ASP A 18 11.30 -17.10 -17.28
C ASP A 18 10.70 -17.13 -18.69
N SER A 19 9.60 -16.38 -18.91
CA SER A 19 8.95 -16.25 -20.22
C SER A 19 9.71 -15.31 -21.16
N ALA A 20 10.22 -15.82 -22.27
CA ALA A 20 10.89 -15.01 -23.28
C ALA A 20 9.99 -13.90 -23.84
N LEU A 21 8.68 -14.17 -23.98
CA LEU A 21 7.70 -13.19 -24.45
C LEU A 21 7.56 -12.04 -23.45
N VAL A 22 7.41 -12.34 -22.16
CA VAL A 22 7.26 -11.31 -21.12
C VAL A 22 8.53 -10.48 -21.00
N ARG A 23 9.72 -11.12 -21.03
CA ARG A 23 11.00 -10.39 -21.06
C ARG A 23 11.11 -9.42 -22.24
N SER A 24 10.74 -9.87 -23.44
CA SER A 24 10.76 -9.02 -24.63
C SER A 24 9.81 -7.83 -24.52
N LEU A 25 8.58 -8.06 -24.07
CA LEU A 25 7.57 -7.01 -23.91
C LEU A 25 7.95 -6.00 -22.84
N LEU A 26 8.40 -6.45 -21.67
CA LEU A 26 8.86 -5.54 -20.61
C LEU A 26 10.07 -4.73 -21.06
N THR A 27 10.98 -5.33 -21.79
CA THR A 27 12.13 -4.63 -22.37
C THR A 27 11.68 -3.56 -23.38
N GLU A 28 10.72 -3.87 -24.26
CA GLU A 28 10.14 -2.92 -25.21
C GLU A 28 9.44 -1.76 -24.48
N ILE A 29 8.58 -2.06 -23.51
CA ILE A 29 7.85 -1.07 -22.70
C ILE A 29 8.83 -0.12 -21.98
N ILE A 30 9.87 -0.65 -21.35
CA ILE A 30 10.88 0.14 -20.64
C ILE A 30 11.67 1.02 -21.62
N ASN A 31 12.15 0.44 -22.74
CA ASN A 31 12.96 1.16 -23.72
C ASN A 31 12.16 2.17 -24.55
N SER A 32 10.84 2.07 -24.60
CA SER A 32 10.00 3.10 -25.23
C SER A 32 10.00 4.42 -24.45
N GLN A 33 10.43 4.41 -23.19
CA GLN A 33 10.51 5.60 -22.35
C GLN A 33 11.83 6.35 -22.55
N THR A 34 11.77 7.68 -22.53
CA THR A 34 12.97 8.53 -22.71
C THR A 34 13.86 8.57 -21.47
N ASP A 35 13.30 8.30 -20.29
CA ASP A 35 13.92 8.46 -18.97
C ASP A 35 14.40 7.13 -18.35
N MET A 36 14.22 5.99 -19.03
CA MET A 36 14.67 4.69 -18.54
C MET A 36 15.24 3.80 -19.66
N GLN A 37 15.96 2.75 -19.27
CA GLN A 37 16.58 1.80 -20.19
C GLN A 37 16.66 0.41 -19.56
N CYS A 38 16.24 -0.62 -20.28
CA CYS A 38 16.52 -1.99 -19.94
C CYS A 38 18.00 -2.28 -20.27
N VAL A 39 18.81 -2.53 -19.24
CA VAL A 39 20.24 -2.80 -19.37
C VAL A 39 20.56 -4.30 -19.38
N GLY A 40 19.59 -5.16 -19.05
CA GLY A 40 19.73 -6.61 -19.08
C GLY A 40 18.39 -7.31 -18.90
N ALA A 41 18.29 -8.54 -19.43
CA ALA A 41 17.12 -9.39 -19.31
C ALA A 41 17.54 -10.83 -18.98
N ALA A 42 17.18 -11.32 -17.80
CA ALA A 42 17.57 -12.62 -17.28
C ALA A 42 16.39 -13.60 -17.31
N ALA A 43 16.65 -14.85 -17.69
CA ALA A 43 15.66 -15.91 -17.73
C ALA A 43 15.54 -16.69 -16.41
N ASP A 44 16.46 -16.49 -15.48
CA ASP A 44 16.47 -17.15 -14.18
C ASP A 44 17.24 -16.33 -13.14
N PRO A 45 17.06 -16.64 -11.83
CA PRO A 45 17.69 -15.92 -10.73
C PRO A 45 19.22 -15.95 -10.71
N LEU A 46 19.87 -16.98 -11.25
CA LEU A 46 21.32 -17.11 -11.25
C LEU A 46 21.94 -16.12 -12.24
N VAL A 47 21.38 -16.07 -13.45
CA VAL A 47 21.75 -15.09 -14.48
C VAL A 47 21.45 -13.67 -13.98
N ALA A 48 20.29 -13.47 -13.35
CA ALA A 48 19.91 -12.18 -12.77
C ALA A 48 20.95 -11.69 -11.74
N ARG A 49 21.42 -12.58 -10.86
CA ARG A 49 22.44 -12.23 -9.84
C ARG A 49 23.74 -11.72 -10.47
N GLU A 50 24.21 -12.36 -11.52
CA GLU A 50 25.42 -11.94 -12.23
C GLU A 50 25.21 -10.59 -12.93
N MET A 51 24.10 -10.44 -13.66
CA MET A 51 23.75 -9.17 -14.29
C MET A 51 23.63 -8.02 -13.27
N ILE A 52 23.01 -8.24 -12.12
CA ILE A 52 22.89 -7.24 -11.06
C ILE A 52 24.27 -6.81 -10.56
N ARG A 53 25.20 -7.76 -10.41
CA ARG A 53 26.56 -7.47 -9.97
C ARG A 53 27.35 -6.66 -11.00
N GLU A 54 27.24 -7.02 -12.28
CA GLU A 54 28.01 -6.42 -13.36
C GLU A 54 27.43 -5.09 -13.84
N LEU A 55 26.10 -5.05 -14.01
CA LEU A 55 25.41 -3.91 -14.59
C LEU A 55 25.03 -2.85 -13.57
N ASN A 56 24.96 -3.16 -12.28
CA ASN A 56 24.55 -2.25 -11.21
C ASN A 56 23.25 -1.48 -11.56
N PRO A 57 22.10 -2.15 -11.78
CA PRO A 57 20.85 -1.49 -12.12
C PRO A 57 20.28 -0.67 -10.95
N ASP A 58 19.44 0.30 -11.26
CA ASP A 58 18.74 1.12 -10.28
C ASP A 58 17.49 0.41 -9.73
N VAL A 59 16.87 -0.45 -10.55
CA VAL A 59 15.66 -1.21 -10.21
C VAL A 59 15.61 -2.52 -11.01
N ILE A 60 14.96 -3.54 -10.44
CA ILE A 60 14.65 -4.77 -11.17
C ILE A 60 13.17 -5.03 -11.23
N THR A 61 12.67 -5.60 -12.32
CA THR A 61 11.38 -6.28 -12.36
C THR A 61 11.64 -7.77 -12.14
N LEU A 62 10.86 -8.41 -11.28
CA LEU A 62 11.09 -9.80 -10.85
C LEU A 62 9.80 -10.60 -10.94
N ASP A 63 9.83 -11.65 -11.75
CA ASP A 63 8.76 -12.65 -11.75
C ASP A 63 8.77 -13.49 -10.46
N ILE A 64 7.61 -13.90 -10.04
CA ILE A 64 7.41 -14.78 -8.89
C ILE A 64 7.61 -16.25 -9.28
N GLU A 65 6.96 -16.69 -10.37
CA GLU A 65 6.88 -18.09 -10.77
C GLU A 65 8.01 -18.44 -11.76
N MET A 66 9.19 -18.79 -11.23
CA MET A 66 10.32 -19.21 -12.06
C MET A 66 10.77 -20.64 -11.74
N PRO A 67 11.22 -21.42 -12.74
CA PRO A 67 11.77 -22.74 -12.49
C PRO A 67 13.09 -22.67 -11.72
N ARG A 68 13.40 -23.74 -10.95
CA ARG A 68 14.63 -23.96 -10.15
C ARG A 68 14.76 -23.10 -8.89
N MET A 69 14.42 -21.85 -8.90
CA MET A 69 14.44 -20.97 -7.73
C MET A 69 13.24 -20.02 -7.80
N ASP A 70 12.40 -20.07 -6.77
CA ASP A 70 11.26 -19.18 -6.64
C ASP A 70 11.74 -17.73 -6.53
N GLY A 71 11.03 -16.82 -7.20
CA GLY A 71 11.30 -15.37 -7.14
C GLY A 71 11.31 -14.81 -5.72
N ILE A 72 10.55 -15.41 -4.81
CA ILE A 72 10.53 -15.04 -3.37
C ILE A 72 11.85 -15.37 -2.69
N ASP A 73 12.37 -16.57 -2.91
CA ASP A 73 13.67 -16.99 -2.35
C ASP A 73 14.81 -16.12 -2.89
N PHE A 74 14.72 -15.73 -4.17
CA PHE A 74 15.68 -14.81 -4.76
C PHE A 74 15.55 -13.41 -4.14
N LEU A 75 14.34 -12.89 -4.00
CA LEU A 75 14.06 -11.60 -3.38
C LEU A 75 14.59 -11.54 -1.93
N ASP A 76 14.31 -12.55 -1.11
CA ASP A 76 14.78 -12.60 0.27
C ASP A 76 16.32 -12.55 0.35
N LYS A 77 17.01 -13.32 -0.49
CA LYS A 77 18.48 -13.30 -0.58
C LYS A 77 19.00 -11.93 -1.07
N LEU A 78 18.34 -11.35 -2.07
CA LEU A 78 18.70 -10.04 -2.62
C LEU A 78 18.56 -8.95 -1.55
N MET A 79 17.42 -8.89 -0.84
CA MET A 79 17.15 -7.88 0.17
C MET A 79 18.08 -7.99 1.39
N ARG A 80 18.58 -9.20 1.71
CA ARG A 80 19.58 -9.40 2.77
C ARG A 80 21.00 -9.03 2.36
N LEU A 81 21.39 -9.39 1.12
CA LEU A 81 22.77 -9.27 0.68
C LEU A 81 23.08 -7.94 -0.02
N ARG A 82 22.12 -7.47 -0.81
CA ARG A 82 22.21 -6.24 -1.59
C ARG A 82 20.84 -5.62 -1.78
N PRO A 83 20.28 -4.98 -0.74
CA PRO A 83 18.98 -4.32 -0.82
C PRO A 83 18.93 -3.35 -2.00
N MET A 84 17.95 -3.51 -2.87
CA MET A 84 17.72 -2.65 -4.02
C MET A 84 16.22 -2.64 -4.39
N PRO A 85 15.76 -1.63 -5.16
CA PRO A 85 14.38 -1.55 -5.59
C PRO A 85 13.96 -2.72 -6.46
N VAL A 86 12.84 -3.37 -6.09
CA VAL A 86 12.24 -4.48 -6.83
C VAL A 86 10.76 -4.20 -7.06
N VAL A 87 10.31 -4.36 -8.31
CA VAL A 87 8.91 -4.41 -8.69
C VAL A 87 8.58 -5.85 -9.07
N MET A 88 7.64 -6.47 -8.34
CA MET A 88 7.22 -7.82 -8.65
C MET A 88 6.32 -7.85 -9.89
N VAL A 89 6.42 -8.90 -10.68
CA VAL A 89 5.50 -9.16 -11.81
C VAL A 89 4.84 -10.51 -11.55
N SER A 90 3.53 -10.50 -11.26
CA SER A 90 2.84 -11.65 -10.67
C SER A 90 1.55 -11.99 -11.42
N THR A 91 1.20 -13.28 -11.45
CA THR A 91 -0.07 -13.74 -12.01
C THR A 91 -1.26 -13.39 -11.11
N LEU A 92 -2.42 -13.07 -11.73
CA LEU A 92 -3.69 -12.78 -11.03
C LEU A 92 -4.36 -14.08 -10.54
N THR A 93 -3.71 -14.83 -9.65
CA THR A 93 -4.28 -16.00 -8.96
C THR A 93 -4.34 -15.74 -7.45
N GLU A 94 -5.21 -16.44 -6.72
CA GLU A 94 -5.24 -16.33 -5.25
C GLU A 94 -3.88 -16.69 -4.64
N ARG A 95 -3.26 -17.76 -5.14
CA ARG A 95 -1.91 -18.15 -4.75
C ARG A 95 -0.88 -17.07 -5.11
N GLY A 96 -0.96 -16.51 -6.31
CA GLY A 96 -0.09 -15.41 -6.74
C GLY A 96 -0.26 -14.16 -5.88
N ALA A 97 -1.49 -13.86 -5.43
CA ALA A 97 -1.75 -12.74 -4.53
C ALA A 97 -1.08 -12.93 -3.15
N ASP A 98 -1.18 -14.12 -2.55
CA ASP A 98 -0.52 -14.39 -1.26
C ASP A 98 1.00 -14.29 -1.35
N VAL A 99 1.57 -14.87 -2.40
CA VAL A 99 3.03 -14.81 -2.65
C VAL A 99 3.49 -13.38 -2.93
N THR A 100 2.70 -12.59 -3.69
CA THR A 100 3.00 -11.16 -3.95
C THR A 100 2.99 -10.34 -2.66
N LEU A 101 1.98 -10.52 -1.80
CA LEU A 101 1.93 -9.84 -0.51
C LEU A 101 3.13 -10.19 0.38
N ARG A 102 3.57 -11.45 0.33
CA ARG A 102 4.81 -11.86 1.01
C ARG A 102 6.04 -11.16 0.42
N ALA A 103 6.10 -10.97 -0.90
CA ALA A 103 7.18 -10.22 -1.53
C ALA A 103 7.25 -8.77 -1.04
N LEU A 104 6.09 -8.11 -0.87
CA LEU A 104 6.03 -6.74 -0.32
C LEU A 104 6.56 -6.70 1.13
N GLU A 105 6.24 -7.70 1.95
CA GLU A 105 6.80 -7.82 3.33
C GLU A 105 8.31 -8.03 3.34
N LEU A 106 8.85 -8.73 2.34
CA LEU A 106 10.29 -8.93 2.17
C LEU A 106 11.02 -7.69 1.65
N GLY A 107 10.27 -6.64 1.27
CA GLY A 107 10.82 -5.35 0.87
C GLY A 107 10.71 -5.03 -0.63
N ALA A 108 9.95 -5.78 -1.41
CA ALA A 108 9.56 -5.33 -2.75
C ALA A 108 8.77 -4.03 -2.65
N ILE A 109 9.02 -3.10 -3.57
CA ILE A 109 8.43 -1.76 -3.54
C ILE A 109 6.96 -1.78 -3.98
N ASP A 110 6.69 -2.52 -5.06
CA ASP A 110 5.35 -2.62 -5.64
C ASP A 110 5.24 -3.88 -6.51
N PHE A 111 4.09 -4.08 -7.11
CA PHE A 111 3.86 -5.19 -8.04
C PHE A 111 3.00 -4.78 -9.24
N VAL A 112 3.15 -5.53 -10.33
CA VAL A 112 2.32 -5.48 -11.52
C VAL A 112 1.63 -6.84 -11.69
N ALA A 113 0.33 -6.82 -11.92
CA ALA A 113 -0.43 -8.04 -12.16
C ALA A 113 -0.34 -8.45 -13.64
N LYS A 114 0.18 -9.65 -13.93
CA LYS A 114 0.18 -10.22 -15.29
C LYS A 114 -1.27 -10.53 -15.73
N PRO A 115 -1.70 -10.13 -16.92
CA PRO A 115 -3.01 -10.54 -17.46
C PRO A 115 -3.08 -12.06 -17.65
N ARG A 116 -4.24 -12.68 -17.39
CA ARG A 116 -4.44 -14.13 -17.57
C ARG A 116 -4.60 -14.54 -19.03
N ILE A 117 -5.19 -13.66 -19.85
CA ILE A 117 -5.51 -13.92 -21.26
C ILE A 117 -4.94 -12.76 -22.07
N GLY A 118 -4.35 -13.05 -23.24
CA GLY A 118 -3.77 -12.01 -24.08
C GLY A 118 -2.60 -11.31 -23.40
N VAL A 119 -1.65 -12.06 -22.82
CA VAL A 119 -0.52 -11.52 -22.03
C VAL A 119 0.18 -10.36 -22.75
N ALA A 120 0.38 -10.47 -24.06
CA ALA A 120 1.03 -9.42 -24.84
C ALA A 120 0.23 -8.12 -24.87
N ASP A 121 -1.06 -8.19 -25.23
CA ASP A 121 -1.92 -7.02 -25.33
C ASP A 121 -2.23 -6.46 -23.93
N GLY A 122 -2.43 -7.34 -22.98
CA GLY A 122 -2.66 -6.94 -21.59
C GLY A 122 -1.46 -6.21 -20.96
N LEU A 123 -0.22 -6.65 -21.19
CA LEU A 123 0.98 -5.93 -20.73
C LEU A 123 1.15 -4.59 -21.44
N ARG A 124 0.81 -4.49 -22.73
CA ARG A 124 0.82 -3.21 -23.45
C ARG A 124 -0.19 -2.22 -22.89
N LEU A 125 -1.41 -2.68 -22.52
CA LEU A 125 -2.41 -1.87 -21.84
C LEU A 125 -1.94 -1.39 -20.47
N LEU A 126 -1.09 -2.16 -19.79
CA LEU A 126 -0.51 -1.81 -18.50
C LEU A 126 0.84 -1.07 -18.61
N ALA A 127 1.30 -0.72 -19.81
CA ALA A 127 2.61 -0.09 -20.02
C ALA A 127 2.82 1.17 -19.17
N ASP A 128 1.80 2.02 -19.07
CA ASP A 128 1.84 3.23 -18.24
C ASP A 128 1.96 2.90 -16.74
N ASP A 129 1.23 1.89 -16.25
CA ASP A 129 1.31 1.45 -14.85
C ASP A 129 2.68 0.82 -14.54
N ILE A 130 3.17 -0.05 -15.43
CA ILE A 130 4.49 -0.69 -15.33
C ILE A 130 5.59 0.38 -15.24
N THR A 131 5.62 1.30 -16.20
CA THR A 131 6.66 2.33 -16.27
C THR A 131 6.56 3.32 -15.12
N ALA A 132 5.35 3.65 -14.67
CA ALA A 132 5.14 4.47 -13.48
C ALA A 132 5.69 3.79 -12.22
N LYS A 133 5.40 2.50 -12.00
CA LYS A 133 5.90 1.74 -10.84
C LYS A 133 7.41 1.55 -10.87
N VAL A 134 7.99 1.26 -12.02
CA VAL A 134 9.45 1.17 -12.19
C VAL A 134 10.13 2.51 -11.87
N ARG A 135 9.58 3.61 -12.39
CA ARG A 135 10.10 4.97 -12.16
C ARG A 135 10.05 5.36 -10.68
N ILE A 136 9.01 4.93 -9.98
CA ILE A 136 8.84 5.15 -8.55
C ILE A 136 9.80 4.30 -7.76
N ALA A 137 9.85 3.00 -8.06
CA ALA A 137 10.72 2.07 -7.37
C ALA A 137 12.18 2.51 -7.43
N ALA A 138 12.64 3.00 -8.60
CA ALA A 138 14.00 3.52 -8.75
C ALA A 138 14.34 4.70 -7.82
N LYS A 139 13.32 5.44 -7.34
CA LYS A 139 13.46 6.58 -6.42
C LYS A 139 13.10 6.23 -4.98
N ALA A 140 12.56 5.03 -4.75
CA ALA A 140 12.09 4.61 -3.45
C ALA A 140 13.25 4.38 -2.48
N GLN A 141 13.02 4.70 -1.20
CA GLN A 141 13.95 4.37 -0.14
C GLN A 141 13.80 2.89 0.24
N VAL A 142 14.72 2.05 -0.22
CA VAL A 142 14.76 0.64 0.18
C VAL A 142 15.23 0.57 1.63
N ARG A 143 14.33 0.25 2.56
CA ARG A 143 14.70 -0.07 3.94
C ARG A 143 15.35 -1.45 3.94
N ARG A 144 16.52 -1.58 4.55
CA ARG A 144 17.02 -2.89 4.98
C ARG A 144 15.94 -3.49 5.87
N ALA A 145 15.40 -4.66 5.49
CA ALA A 145 14.61 -5.45 6.43
C ALA A 145 15.45 -5.52 7.71
N ALA A 146 14.91 -5.00 8.81
CA ALA A 146 15.55 -5.16 10.09
C ALA A 146 15.76 -6.66 10.24
N SER A 147 17.02 -7.11 10.25
CA SER A 147 17.34 -8.49 10.50
C SER A 147 16.65 -8.85 11.81
N GLN A 148 15.56 -9.61 11.72
CA GLN A 148 15.11 -10.38 12.85
C GLN A 148 16.31 -11.30 13.13
N THR A 149 17.15 -10.85 14.06
CA THR A 149 18.14 -11.75 14.68
C THR A 149 17.31 -12.94 15.16
N THR A 150 17.38 -14.02 14.39
CA THR A 150 16.94 -15.34 14.84
C THR A 150 17.89 -15.74 15.97
N GLY A 151 17.67 -15.17 17.14
CA GLY A 151 18.02 -15.81 18.37
C GLY A 151 17.17 -17.08 18.44
N ALA A 152 17.73 -18.19 17.99
CA ALA A 152 17.21 -19.50 18.30
C ALA A 152 17.18 -19.61 19.83
N ASN A 153 16.02 -19.38 20.42
CA ASN A 153 15.52 -19.68 21.76
C ASN A 153 14.61 -18.55 22.29
N ALA A 154 13.60 -18.15 21.49
CA ALA A 154 12.44 -17.50 22.06
C ALA A 154 11.26 -18.43 21.84
N ALA A 155 10.84 -19.11 22.91
CA ALA A 155 9.55 -19.75 23.01
C ALA A 155 8.44 -18.81 22.55
N PRO A 156 7.30 -19.30 21.99
CA PRO A 156 6.16 -18.47 21.62
C PRO A 156 5.44 -18.00 22.90
N SER A 157 6.02 -17.05 23.58
CA SER A 157 5.46 -16.40 24.76
C SER A 157 5.80 -14.93 24.70
N GLY A 158 5.07 -14.22 23.86
CA GLY A 158 5.05 -12.78 23.80
C GLY A 158 3.61 -12.32 23.71
N ALA A 159 2.88 -12.36 24.83
CA ALA A 159 1.71 -11.52 24.98
C ALA A 159 2.13 -10.11 24.60
N ARG A 160 1.62 -9.61 23.46
CA ARG A 160 1.79 -8.20 23.08
C ARG A 160 1.37 -7.36 24.27
N PRO A 161 2.13 -6.30 24.65
CA PRO A 161 1.74 -5.47 25.78
C PRO A 161 0.28 -5.04 25.60
N PRO A 162 -0.53 -5.09 26.67
CA PRO A 162 -1.93 -4.74 26.57
C PRO A 162 -2.04 -3.30 26.09
N VAL A 163 -2.56 -3.09 24.89
CA VAL A 163 -3.02 -1.77 24.48
C VAL A 163 -4.26 -1.50 25.31
N ALA A 164 -4.22 -0.47 26.14
CA ALA A 164 -5.34 -0.11 26.99
C ALA A 164 -6.60 0.11 26.13
N ALA A 165 -7.70 -0.55 26.48
CA ALA A 165 -8.99 -0.33 25.86
C ALA A 165 -9.36 1.14 25.90
N LEU A 166 -9.98 1.65 24.84
CA LEU A 166 -10.37 3.06 24.74
C LEU A 166 -11.60 3.41 25.59
N GLY A 167 -12.26 2.40 26.15
CA GLY A 167 -13.50 2.57 26.91
C GLY A 167 -14.69 2.87 26.00
N ARG A 168 -15.76 3.46 26.56
CA ARG A 168 -16.94 3.86 25.77
C ARG A 168 -16.61 5.04 24.87
N LEU A 169 -16.01 4.77 23.71
CA LEU A 169 -15.93 5.75 22.62
C LEU A 169 -17.29 5.93 21.95
N SER A 170 -17.53 7.13 21.43
CA SER A 170 -18.67 7.37 20.56
C SER A 170 -18.60 6.41 19.36
N THR A 171 -19.66 5.62 19.15
CA THR A 171 -19.83 4.73 18.00
C THR A 171 -19.94 5.49 16.68
N GLU A 172 -19.93 6.83 16.72
CA GLU A 172 -20.03 7.71 15.56
C GLU A 172 -18.67 8.03 14.90
N LYS A 173 -17.55 7.78 15.60
CA LYS A 173 -16.21 8.05 15.02
C LYS A 173 -15.82 6.96 14.04
N ILE A 174 -15.24 7.37 12.90
CA ILE A 174 -14.72 6.46 11.87
C ILE A 174 -13.34 6.97 11.40
N ILE A 175 -12.39 6.05 11.28
CA ILE A 175 -11.06 6.31 10.73
C ILE A 175 -11.09 5.97 9.24
N PHE A 176 -10.57 6.86 8.40
CA PHE A 176 -10.46 6.68 6.96
C PHE A 176 -8.99 6.67 6.54
N ILE A 177 -8.56 5.63 5.86
CA ILE A 177 -7.16 5.45 5.43
C ILE A 177 -7.10 5.38 3.91
N GLY A 178 -6.23 6.19 3.32
CA GLY A 178 -5.88 6.15 1.89
C GLY A 178 -4.41 5.79 1.70
N ALA A 179 -4.12 4.83 0.82
CA ALA A 179 -2.77 4.32 0.60
C ALA A 179 -2.57 3.76 -0.83
N SER A 180 -1.29 3.69 -1.27
CA SER A 180 -0.89 3.08 -2.55
C SER A 180 0.44 2.34 -2.40
N THR A 181 1.46 2.62 -3.22
CA THR A 181 2.80 2.01 -3.16
C THR A 181 3.40 2.11 -1.75
N GLY A 182 3.81 0.98 -1.18
CA GLY A 182 4.26 0.86 0.21
C GLY A 182 3.14 0.87 1.25
N GLY A 183 1.89 1.12 0.81
CA GLY A 183 0.71 1.24 1.66
C GLY A 183 0.31 -0.05 2.37
N THR A 184 0.62 -1.20 1.81
CA THR A 184 0.32 -2.51 2.43
C THR A 184 1.00 -2.66 3.79
N GLU A 185 2.28 -2.35 3.86
CA GLU A 185 3.04 -2.42 5.11
C GLU A 185 2.68 -1.26 6.05
N ALA A 186 2.49 -0.05 5.50
CA ALA A 186 2.12 1.12 6.30
C ALA A 186 0.74 0.96 6.95
N THR A 187 -0.27 0.49 6.21
CA THR A 187 -1.61 0.20 6.75
C THR A 187 -1.56 -0.91 7.81
N LYS A 188 -0.79 -1.98 7.56
CA LYS A 188 -0.58 -3.05 8.55
C LYS A 188 -0.02 -2.49 9.86
N GLU A 189 1.02 -1.66 9.82
CA GLU A 189 1.63 -1.06 11.02
C GLU A 189 0.60 -0.23 11.81
N VAL A 190 -0.19 0.59 11.13
CA VAL A 190 -1.24 1.38 11.77
C VAL A 190 -2.31 0.49 12.42
N LEU A 191 -2.85 -0.49 11.69
CA LEU A 191 -3.93 -1.35 12.19
C LEU A 191 -3.50 -2.25 13.35
N MET A 192 -2.28 -2.79 13.30
CA MET A 192 -1.73 -3.64 14.37
C MET A 192 -1.60 -2.92 15.72
N ALA A 193 -1.49 -1.60 15.70
CA ALA A 193 -1.39 -0.77 16.90
C ALA A 193 -2.76 -0.38 17.48
N LEU A 194 -3.87 -0.61 16.75
CA LEU A 194 -5.21 -0.31 17.22
C LEU A 194 -5.70 -1.35 18.23
N PRO A 195 -6.41 -0.93 19.30
CA PRO A 195 -7.05 -1.84 20.25
C PRO A 195 -8.30 -2.49 19.65
N PRO A 196 -8.81 -3.61 20.22
CA PRO A 196 -9.96 -4.32 19.68
C PRO A 196 -11.28 -3.52 19.74
N ASP A 197 -11.34 -2.48 20.56
CA ASP A 197 -12.47 -1.56 20.70
C ASP A 197 -12.26 -0.23 19.93
N ALA A 198 -11.31 -0.20 18.99
CA ALA A 198 -11.09 0.97 18.15
C ALA A 198 -12.35 1.32 17.33
N PRO A 199 -12.56 2.60 16.97
CA PRO A 199 -13.58 2.97 15.99
C PRO A 199 -13.46 2.14 14.71
N ALA A 200 -14.54 2.11 13.93
CA ALA A 200 -14.50 1.51 12.62
C ALA A 200 -13.40 2.15 11.75
N VAL A 201 -12.76 1.35 10.89
CA VAL A 201 -11.76 1.81 9.94
C VAL A 201 -12.25 1.51 8.53
N MET A 202 -12.21 2.48 7.62
CA MET A 202 -12.50 2.28 6.20
C MET A 202 -11.24 2.59 5.39
N ILE A 203 -10.85 1.68 4.49
CA ILE A 203 -9.54 1.70 3.87
C ILE A 203 -9.69 1.62 2.35
N THR A 204 -9.03 2.53 1.64
CA THR A 204 -8.75 2.38 0.22
C THR A 204 -7.24 2.20 0.03
N GLN A 205 -6.85 1.01 -0.38
CA GLN A 205 -5.53 0.69 -0.90
C GLN A 205 -5.65 0.50 -2.41
N HIS A 206 -4.84 1.20 -3.21
CA HIS A 206 -4.79 0.95 -4.65
C HIS A 206 -4.24 -0.46 -4.90
N MET A 207 -5.15 -1.35 -5.25
CA MET A 207 -4.84 -2.77 -5.44
C MET A 207 -5.83 -3.37 -6.44
N PRO A 208 -5.37 -4.23 -7.38
CA PRO A 208 -6.24 -4.83 -8.38
C PRO A 208 -7.18 -5.87 -7.78
N PRO A 209 -8.25 -6.25 -8.51
CA PRO A 209 -9.15 -7.34 -8.12
C PRO A 209 -8.38 -8.64 -7.81
N GLY A 210 -8.86 -9.38 -6.83
CA GLY A 210 -8.27 -10.67 -6.40
C GLY A 210 -7.17 -10.55 -5.35
N PHE A 211 -6.54 -9.38 -5.19
CA PHE A 211 -5.55 -9.14 -4.16
C PHE A 211 -6.15 -8.62 -2.85
N THR A 212 -7.19 -7.83 -2.92
CA THR A 212 -7.79 -7.15 -1.77
C THR A 212 -8.38 -8.13 -0.75
N ARG A 213 -9.00 -9.22 -1.21
CA ARG A 213 -9.51 -10.28 -0.31
C ARG A 213 -8.40 -10.98 0.45
N THR A 214 -7.34 -11.39 -0.24
CA THR A 214 -6.17 -12.04 0.38
C THR A 214 -5.48 -11.09 1.36
N TYR A 215 -5.37 -9.82 0.99
CA TYR A 215 -4.79 -8.81 1.85
C TYR A 215 -5.62 -8.56 3.11
N ALA A 216 -6.94 -8.44 2.99
CA ALA A 216 -7.83 -8.31 4.14
C ALA A 216 -7.73 -9.52 5.09
N ALA A 217 -7.75 -10.74 4.57
CA ALA A 217 -7.60 -11.97 5.37
C ALA A 217 -6.25 -12.00 6.11
N ARG A 218 -5.17 -11.53 5.47
CA ARG A 218 -3.85 -11.44 6.09
C ARG A 218 -3.80 -10.40 7.20
N LEU A 219 -4.43 -9.25 7.02
CA LEU A 219 -4.55 -8.24 8.06
C LEU A 219 -5.41 -8.74 9.24
N ASP A 220 -6.51 -9.44 8.98
CA ASP A 220 -7.37 -10.03 10.01
C ASP A 220 -6.59 -11.00 10.93
N ALA A 221 -5.71 -11.79 10.34
CA ALA A 221 -4.85 -12.71 11.11
C ALA A 221 -3.79 -11.99 11.99
N LEU A 222 -3.41 -10.76 11.65
CA LEU A 222 -2.34 -10.03 12.32
C LEU A 222 -2.85 -8.97 13.29
N CYS A 223 -4.03 -8.42 13.05
CA CYS A 223 -4.60 -7.32 13.83
C CYS A 223 -5.43 -7.81 15.01
N ARG A 224 -5.77 -6.90 15.92
CA ARG A 224 -6.68 -7.16 17.05
C ARG A 224 -8.12 -6.83 16.70
N ILE A 225 -8.33 -5.91 15.75
CA ILE A 225 -9.61 -5.61 15.14
C ILE A 225 -9.87 -6.62 14.01
N ARG A 226 -11.14 -6.86 13.69
CA ARG A 226 -11.52 -7.68 12.53
C ARG A 226 -11.24 -6.91 11.24
N VAL A 227 -10.75 -7.58 10.21
CA VAL A 227 -10.49 -6.97 8.91
C VAL A 227 -11.12 -7.81 7.82
N ASN A 228 -11.97 -7.19 7.01
CA ASN A 228 -12.58 -7.85 5.85
C ASN A 228 -12.56 -6.95 4.59
N GLU A 229 -12.64 -7.57 3.44
CA GLU A 229 -12.99 -6.88 2.22
C GLU A 229 -14.46 -6.45 2.32
N ALA A 230 -14.74 -5.16 2.12
CA ALA A 230 -16.06 -4.58 2.32
C ALA A 230 -17.11 -5.16 1.37
N SER A 231 -18.32 -5.36 1.89
CA SER A 231 -19.49 -5.76 1.09
C SER A 231 -20.52 -4.61 1.01
N ASP A 232 -21.28 -4.52 -0.10
CA ASP A 232 -22.28 -3.48 -0.24
C ASP A 232 -23.38 -3.62 0.80
N GLY A 233 -23.76 -2.51 1.45
CA GLY A 233 -24.76 -2.46 2.50
C GLY A 233 -24.30 -2.98 3.86
N GLU A 234 -23.03 -3.38 4.02
CA GLU A 234 -22.48 -3.87 5.27
C GLU A 234 -22.46 -2.77 6.33
N ARG A 235 -22.86 -3.11 7.55
CA ARG A 235 -22.86 -2.16 8.67
C ARG A 235 -21.45 -1.87 9.15
N VAL A 236 -21.11 -0.59 9.27
CA VAL A 236 -19.81 -0.12 9.77
C VAL A 236 -19.81 -0.15 11.30
N LEU A 237 -19.01 -1.04 11.89
CA LEU A 237 -19.00 -1.33 13.33
C LEU A 237 -17.64 -1.02 13.97
N PRO A 238 -17.59 -0.53 15.21
CA PRO A 238 -16.34 -0.46 15.97
C PRO A 238 -15.65 -1.82 16.06
N GLY A 239 -14.33 -1.82 16.16
CA GLY A 239 -13.51 -3.02 16.16
C GLY A 239 -13.39 -3.71 14.81
N HIS A 240 -13.84 -3.07 13.71
CA HIS A 240 -13.79 -3.61 12.36
C HIS A 240 -13.10 -2.64 11.39
N ALA A 241 -12.35 -3.21 10.44
CA ALA A 241 -11.77 -2.50 9.31
C ALA A 241 -12.31 -3.07 7.99
N TYR A 242 -12.71 -2.18 7.10
CA TYR A 242 -13.36 -2.47 5.83
C TYR A 242 -12.46 -2.02 4.69
N LEU A 243 -11.90 -2.98 3.95
CA LEU A 243 -11.01 -2.72 2.81
C LEU A 243 -11.82 -2.63 1.53
N ALA A 244 -11.59 -1.59 0.74
CA ALA A 244 -12.21 -1.44 -0.58
C ALA A 244 -11.87 -2.63 -1.50
N PRO A 245 -12.85 -3.29 -2.14
CA PRO A 245 -12.59 -4.33 -3.12
C PRO A 245 -11.87 -3.77 -4.35
N GLY A 246 -10.88 -4.50 -4.86
CA GLY A 246 -10.24 -4.16 -6.12
C GLY A 246 -11.23 -4.13 -7.27
N GLY A 247 -11.15 -3.10 -8.11
CA GLY A 247 -12.07 -2.91 -9.24
C GLY A 247 -13.42 -2.30 -8.88
N GLN A 248 -13.65 -1.91 -7.63
CA GLN A 248 -14.88 -1.24 -7.17
C GLN A 248 -14.53 -0.08 -6.24
N HIS A 249 -15.44 0.90 -6.12
CA HIS A 249 -15.28 2.01 -5.20
C HIS A 249 -15.97 1.73 -3.86
N LEU A 250 -15.28 2.08 -2.76
CA LEU A 250 -15.83 2.06 -1.41
C LEU A 250 -16.22 3.48 -0.99
N SER A 251 -17.39 3.61 -0.40
CA SER A 251 -17.86 4.84 0.24
C SER A 251 -18.65 4.53 1.50
N VAL A 252 -18.92 5.55 2.33
CA VAL A 252 -19.79 5.45 3.49
C VAL A 252 -21.12 6.15 3.23
N GLU A 253 -22.21 5.56 3.66
CA GLU A 253 -23.54 6.17 3.66
C GLU A 253 -24.19 6.07 5.04
N ARG A 254 -25.18 6.91 5.30
CA ARG A 254 -25.99 6.84 6.53
C ARG A 254 -27.27 6.06 6.28
N SER A 255 -27.57 5.12 7.17
CA SER A 255 -28.80 4.35 7.16
C SER A 255 -29.46 4.45 8.54
N GLY A 256 -30.40 5.38 8.67
CA GLY A 256 -30.94 5.74 9.99
C GLY A 256 -29.86 6.25 10.94
N ALA A 257 -29.74 5.63 12.10
CA ALA A 257 -28.72 5.95 13.10
C ALA A 257 -27.35 5.28 12.83
N ASN A 258 -27.24 4.43 11.79
CA ASN A 258 -26.05 3.65 11.53
C ASN A 258 -25.31 4.16 10.30
N TYR A 259 -24.01 3.84 10.20
CA TYR A 259 -23.23 3.94 8.99
C TYR A 259 -23.16 2.58 8.28
N ILE A 260 -23.19 2.60 6.97
CA ILE A 260 -23.06 1.41 6.11
C ILE A 260 -21.98 1.64 5.05
N ALA A 261 -21.24 0.60 4.73
CA ALA A 261 -20.34 0.58 3.60
C ALA A 261 -21.14 0.47 2.30
N ARG A 262 -20.74 1.23 1.28
CA ARG A 262 -21.25 1.10 -0.07
C ARG A 262 -20.11 0.72 -1.01
N VAL A 263 -20.31 -0.38 -1.67
CA VAL A 263 -19.38 -0.91 -2.68
C VAL A 263 -20.08 -0.83 -4.03
N ARG A 264 -19.54 -0.03 -4.93
CA ARG A 264 -20.17 0.21 -6.25
C ARG A 264 -19.15 0.14 -7.36
N ASP A 265 -19.56 -0.38 -8.48
CA ASP A 265 -18.84 -0.21 -9.72
C ASP A 265 -18.96 1.24 -10.21
N GLY A 266 -18.06 1.65 -11.09
CA GLY A 266 -18.01 2.99 -11.66
C GLY A 266 -16.75 3.18 -12.50
N GLU A 267 -16.64 4.35 -13.12
CA GLU A 267 -15.43 4.74 -13.85
C GLU A 267 -14.26 4.97 -12.87
N PRO A 268 -13.02 4.71 -13.28
CA PRO A 268 -11.86 5.06 -12.47
C PRO A 268 -11.82 6.56 -12.13
N VAL A 269 -11.65 6.90 -10.86
CA VAL A 269 -11.47 8.27 -10.39
C VAL A 269 -9.98 8.50 -10.14
N ASN A 270 -9.43 9.57 -10.71
CA ASN A 270 -7.98 9.85 -10.70
C ASN A 270 -7.13 8.67 -11.24
N ARG A 271 -7.67 7.90 -12.21
CA ARG A 271 -7.11 6.67 -12.80
C ARG A 271 -7.11 5.47 -11.86
N HIS A 272 -7.78 5.52 -10.72
CA HIS A 272 -7.81 4.44 -9.73
C HIS A 272 -9.22 3.92 -9.47
N LYS A 273 -9.33 2.60 -9.32
CA LYS A 273 -10.51 1.89 -8.89
C LYS A 273 -10.10 0.63 -8.08
N PRO A 274 -10.18 0.71 -6.73
CA PRO A 274 -10.77 1.77 -5.89
C PRO A 274 -9.99 3.07 -5.90
N SER A 275 -10.67 4.20 -5.57
CA SER A 275 -10.08 5.53 -5.42
C SER A 275 -10.25 6.05 -3.99
N VAL A 276 -9.19 6.63 -3.44
CA VAL A 276 -9.19 7.31 -2.13
C VAL A 276 -10.07 8.55 -2.17
N GLU A 277 -10.10 9.26 -3.30
CA GLU A 277 -10.98 10.44 -3.48
C GLU A 277 -12.44 10.10 -3.21
N VAL A 278 -12.95 8.97 -3.74
CA VAL A 278 -14.34 8.54 -3.54
C VAL A 278 -14.63 8.27 -2.06
N LEU A 279 -13.76 7.53 -1.39
CA LEU A 279 -13.92 7.21 0.02
C LEU A 279 -13.91 8.48 0.88
N PHE A 280 -12.92 9.34 0.71
CA PHE A 280 -12.75 10.54 1.51
C PHE A 280 -13.82 11.60 1.25
N LEU A 281 -14.31 11.75 0.01
CA LEU A 281 -15.45 12.62 -0.27
C LEU A 281 -16.72 12.15 0.43
N SER A 282 -16.95 10.83 0.49
CA SER A 282 -18.08 10.29 1.24
C SER A 282 -17.94 10.53 2.74
N ALA A 283 -16.72 10.39 3.29
CA ALA A 283 -16.40 10.71 4.68
C ALA A 283 -16.71 12.17 5.01
N ALA A 284 -16.27 13.12 4.17
CA ALA A 284 -16.53 14.53 4.33
C ALA A 284 -18.04 14.86 4.39
N ARG A 285 -18.82 14.26 3.49
CA ARG A 285 -20.25 14.54 3.32
C ARG A 285 -21.12 13.89 4.42
N VAL A 286 -20.75 12.69 4.85
CA VAL A 286 -21.64 11.82 5.67
C VAL A 286 -21.22 11.80 7.13
N VAL A 287 -19.90 11.81 7.42
CA VAL A 287 -19.34 11.66 8.76
C VAL A 287 -18.90 13.00 9.34
N GLY A 288 -18.34 13.87 8.49
CA GLY A 288 -17.95 15.24 8.86
C GLY A 288 -16.97 15.27 10.04
N PRO A 289 -17.28 15.98 11.15
CA PRO A 289 -16.38 16.16 12.29
C PRO A 289 -16.10 14.86 13.07
N ASN A 290 -16.84 13.79 12.78
CA ASN A 290 -16.62 12.48 13.39
C ASN A 290 -15.64 11.62 12.57
N ALA A 291 -15.18 12.08 11.41
CA ALA A 291 -14.16 11.39 10.61
C ALA A 291 -12.74 11.74 11.09
N LEU A 292 -11.85 10.77 11.04
CA LEU A 292 -10.40 10.95 11.15
C LEU A 292 -9.75 10.46 9.87
N GLY A 293 -9.07 11.34 9.14
CA GLY A 293 -8.43 11.02 7.86
C GLY A 293 -6.94 10.71 8.02
N VAL A 294 -6.47 9.68 7.36
CA VAL A 294 -5.04 9.32 7.31
C VAL A 294 -4.62 9.09 5.87
N MET A 295 -3.64 9.86 5.40
CA MET A 295 -3.00 9.65 4.11
C MET A 295 -1.64 9.00 4.30
N LEU A 296 -1.50 7.76 3.85
CA LEU A 296 -0.27 6.99 3.91
C LEU A 296 0.50 7.07 2.59
N THR A 297 1.70 6.50 2.61
CA THR A 297 2.60 6.39 1.46
C THR A 297 1.87 5.96 0.18
N GLY A 298 2.21 6.57 -0.92
CA GLY A 298 1.62 6.28 -2.22
C GLY A 298 2.02 7.29 -3.28
N MET A 299 1.86 6.90 -4.54
CA MET A 299 2.11 7.76 -5.69
C MET A 299 0.89 8.60 -6.06
N GLY A 300 1.14 9.79 -6.62
CA GLY A 300 0.12 10.65 -7.21
C GLY A 300 -0.58 11.53 -6.18
N ALA A 301 -1.80 11.95 -6.50
CA ALA A 301 -2.56 12.94 -5.74
C ALA A 301 -3.98 12.46 -5.37
N ASP A 302 -4.28 11.17 -5.60
CA ASP A 302 -5.62 10.63 -5.33
C ASP A 302 -5.96 10.77 -3.85
N GLY A 303 -7.13 11.34 -3.56
CA GLY A 303 -7.61 11.60 -2.21
C GLY A 303 -7.12 12.92 -1.58
N ALA A 304 -6.19 13.66 -2.18
CA ALA A 304 -5.67 14.91 -1.60
C ALA A 304 -6.76 15.99 -1.52
N LYS A 305 -7.55 16.17 -2.58
CA LYS A 305 -8.66 17.13 -2.62
C LYS A 305 -9.79 16.72 -1.69
N ALA A 306 -10.13 15.44 -1.68
CA ALA A 306 -11.16 14.90 -0.80
C ALA A 306 -10.76 14.98 0.68
N MET A 307 -9.48 14.76 1.00
CA MET A 307 -8.96 14.95 2.35
C MET A 307 -9.04 16.42 2.79
N ARG A 308 -8.84 17.37 1.87
CA ARG A 308 -9.10 18.79 2.14
C ARG A 308 -10.58 19.04 2.42
N ALA A 309 -11.48 18.45 1.65
CA ALA A 309 -12.91 18.54 1.92
C ALA A 309 -13.30 17.92 3.29
N MET A 310 -12.64 16.82 3.71
CA MET A 310 -12.80 16.28 5.06
C MET A 310 -12.38 17.31 6.13
N ARG A 311 -11.24 17.98 5.95
CA ARG A 311 -10.79 19.03 6.86
C ARG A 311 -11.79 20.17 6.96
N ASP A 312 -12.28 20.65 5.82
CA ASP A 312 -13.27 21.72 5.74
C ASP A 312 -14.62 21.33 6.37
N ALA A 313 -14.94 20.02 6.38
CA ALA A 313 -16.10 19.46 7.09
C ALA A 313 -15.85 19.21 8.59
N GLY A 314 -14.69 19.60 9.13
CA GLY A 314 -14.36 19.49 10.55
C GLY A 314 -13.65 18.20 10.96
N SER A 315 -13.26 17.34 10.03
CA SER A 315 -12.48 16.13 10.32
C SER A 315 -11.07 16.48 10.77
N TRP A 316 -10.49 15.71 11.69
CA TRP A 316 -9.06 15.73 11.95
C TRP A 316 -8.33 14.82 10.99
N ASN A 317 -7.23 15.30 10.40
CA ASN A 317 -6.51 14.59 9.36
C ASN A 317 -5.00 14.59 9.64
N ALA A 318 -4.34 13.46 9.38
CA ALA A 318 -2.89 13.30 9.41
C ALA A 318 -2.35 12.76 8.08
N ALA A 319 -1.17 13.21 7.72
CA ALA A 319 -0.41 12.66 6.59
C ALA A 319 0.91 12.05 7.08
N GLN A 320 1.32 10.95 6.45
CA GLN A 320 2.62 10.33 6.72
C GLN A 320 3.74 11.25 6.25
N ASP A 321 4.82 11.35 7.01
CA ASP A 321 5.99 12.16 6.69
C ASP A 321 6.84 11.56 5.55
N GLU A 322 7.70 12.38 4.94
CA GLU A 322 8.58 11.96 3.85
C GLU A 322 9.57 10.87 4.28
N ALA A 323 10.14 11.00 5.48
CA ALA A 323 11.20 10.12 5.97
C ALA A 323 10.71 8.67 6.19
N SER A 324 9.44 8.47 6.52
CA SER A 324 8.86 7.14 6.73
C SER A 324 8.12 6.60 5.52
N CYS A 325 7.84 7.41 4.49
CA CYS A 325 7.22 6.97 3.25
C CYS A 325 8.17 6.11 2.41
N VAL A 326 7.64 5.07 1.76
CA VAL A 326 8.29 4.41 0.62
C VAL A 326 8.24 5.33 -0.59
N VAL A 327 7.09 5.98 -0.81
CA VAL A 327 6.85 6.97 -1.87
C VAL A 327 6.11 8.16 -1.28
N PHE A 328 6.75 9.33 -1.23
CA PHE A 328 6.15 10.56 -0.73
C PHE A 328 5.44 11.32 -1.87
N GLY A 329 4.31 10.79 -2.35
CA GLY A 329 3.46 11.38 -3.37
C GLY A 329 2.11 11.80 -2.80
N MET A 330 1.20 10.85 -2.53
CA MET A 330 -0.13 11.14 -1.97
C MET A 330 -0.07 11.98 -0.67
N PRO A 331 0.80 11.67 0.30
CA PRO A 331 0.95 12.53 1.49
C PRO A 331 1.43 13.93 1.15
N LYS A 332 2.40 14.07 0.24
CA LYS A 332 2.91 15.36 -0.22
C LYS A 332 1.80 16.24 -0.79
N GLU A 333 0.98 15.68 -1.67
CA GLU A 333 -0.13 16.40 -2.30
C GLU A 333 -1.22 16.76 -1.29
N ALA A 334 -1.51 15.89 -0.32
CA ALA A 334 -2.43 16.19 0.77
C ALA A 334 -1.93 17.33 1.66
N ILE A 335 -0.63 17.36 1.97
CA ILE A 335 0.02 18.44 2.72
C ILE A 335 -0.02 19.74 1.92
N ALA A 336 0.34 19.70 0.64
CA ALA A 336 0.33 20.87 -0.25
C ALA A 336 -1.08 21.46 -0.42
N ALA A 337 -2.13 20.61 -0.44
CA ALA A 337 -3.52 21.03 -0.44
C ALA A 337 -3.99 21.63 0.91
N GLY A 338 -3.14 21.64 1.93
CA GLY A 338 -3.53 22.05 3.28
C GLY A 338 -4.56 21.13 3.91
N ALA A 339 -4.58 19.85 3.53
CA ALA A 339 -5.56 18.87 3.99
C ALA A 339 -5.20 18.24 5.34
N ALA A 340 -3.92 18.11 5.65
CA ALA A 340 -3.42 17.55 6.90
C ALA A 340 -3.36 18.60 8.01
N HIS A 341 -3.74 18.21 9.23
CA HIS A 341 -3.49 18.99 10.45
C HIS A 341 -2.11 18.70 10.99
N GLU A 342 -1.67 17.46 10.87
CA GLU A 342 -0.38 16.99 11.37
C GLU A 342 0.32 16.13 10.31
N VAL A 343 1.65 16.25 10.27
CA VAL A 343 2.53 15.40 9.46
C VAL A 343 3.31 14.54 10.44
N LEU A 344 3.17 13.22 10.34
CA LEU A 344 3.61 12.27 11.36
C LEU A 344 4.47 11.16 10.75
N THR A 345 5.45 10.69 11.50
CA THR A 345 6.11 9.42 11.16
C THR A 345 5.10 8.28 11.20
N LEU A 346 5.30 7.25 10.40
CA LEU A 346 4.38 6.10 10.33
C LEU A 346 4.07 5.53 11.74
N SER A 347 5.10 5.33 12.56
CA SER A 347 4.96 4.80 13.93
C SER A 347 4.21 5.73 14.90
N ALA A 348 4.12 7.01 14.61
CA ALA A 348 3.42 7.99 15.43
C ALA A 348 1.92 8.12 15.06
N ILE A 349 1.49 7.64 13.88
CA ILE A 349 0.11 7.80 13.40
C ILE A 349 -0.90 7.15 14.34
N ALA A 350 -0.73 5.85 14.64
CA ALA A 350 -1.69 5.14 15.48
C ALA A 350 -1.76 5.69 16.93
N PRO A 351 -0.64 5.95 17.63
CA PRO A 351 -0.66 6.63 18.92
C PRO A 351 -1.41 7.96 18.90
N ARG A 352 -1.18 8.77 17.86
CA ARG A 352 -1.81 10.08 17.73
C ARG A 352 -3.30 9.98 17.41
N LEU A 353 -3.73 9.01 16.60
CA LEU A 353 -5.14 8.69 16.38
C LEU A 353 -5.83 8.36 17.73
N LEU A 354 -5.23 7.49 18.56
CA LEU A 354 -5.77 7.10 19.84
C LEU A 354 -5.86 8.28 20.82
N GLU A 355 -4.90 9.19 20.77
CA GLU A 355 -4.92 10.42 21.57
C GLU A 355 -6.06 11.35 21.15
N GLN A 356 -6.26 11.57 19.85
CA GLN A 356 -7.38 12.34 19.30
C GLN A 356 -8.74 11.77 19.69
N LEU A 357 -8.86 10.46 19.70
CA LEU A 357 -10.09 9.78 20.12
C LEU A 357 -10.40 9.99 21.61
N ARG A 358 -9.38 9.98 22.48
CA ARG A 358 -9.53 10.21 23.92
C ARG A 358 -9.87 11.67 24.23
N SER A 359 -9.23 12.62 23.57
CA SER A 359 -9.45 14.05 23.80
C SER A 359 -10.89 14.48 23.46
N THR A 360 -11.47 13.91 22.40
CA THR A 360 -12.84 14.18 22.01
C THR A 360 -13.89 13.48 22.89
N ALA A 361 -13.54 12.35 23.53
CA ALA A 361 -14.42 11.68 24.49
C ALA A 361 -14.56 12.48 25.82
N GLY A 362 -13.47 13.11 26.28
CA GLY A 362 -13.49 13.95 27.50
C GLY A 362 -14.33 15.22 27.38
N LEU A 363 -14.48 15.78 26.19
CA LEU A 363 -15.31 16.97 25.94
C LEU A 363 -16.81 16.67 25.93
N SER A 364 -17.22 15.42 25.70
CA SER A 364 -18.62 14.99 25.70
C SER A 364 -19.18 14.79 27.12
N THR A 365 -18.34 14.53 28.13
CA THR A 365 -18.76 14.29 29.52
C THR A 365 -18.99 15.56 30.30
N ASN A 366 -18.59 16.74 29.84
CA ASN A 366 -18.77 18.02 30.50
C ASN A 366 -19.98 18.83 30.00
N ARG A 367 -20.91 18.22 29.27
CA ARG A 367 -22.16 18.83 28.78
C ARG A 367 -23.40 18.10 29.27
N LEU A 368 -23.44 17.75 30.55
CA LEU A 368 -24.68 17.35 31.26
C LEU A 368 -24.88 18.24 32.47
#